data_e589af6d305e9e0e93c8de95ac8587c3
#
_entry.id   e589af6d305e9e0e93c8de95ac8587c3
#
_cell.length_a   1.000
_cell.length_b   1.000
_cell.length_c   1.000
_cell.angle_alpha   90.00
_cell.angle_beta   90.00
_cell.angle_gamma   90.00
#
_symmetry.space_group_name_H-M   'P 1'
#
loop_
_entity.id
_entity.type
_entity.pdbx_description
1 polymer ?
#
loop_
_entity_poly.entity_id
_entity_poly.type
_entity_poly.pdbx_seq_one_letter_code
_entity_poly.pdbx_strand_id
1 'polypeptide(L)'
;MLLAYQAQCAICRLRHEELLEAAHILPDGHPRGEPIVPNGLALCALHHAAFDRHILGITPTLHVEARLDILREVDGPMLRHGLQGFQGTRIATPSAAALKPRADFLAERYELFRRAS
;
A
#
# COMPACT_ATOMS: atom_id res chain seq x y z
N MET A 1 2.19 3.79 -14.16
CA MET A 1 2.18 3.51 -12.70
C MET A 1 3.40 2.71 -12.25
N LEU A 2 3.61 1.52 -12.79
CA LEU A 2 4.71 0.68 -12.34
C LEU A 2 6.09 1.30 -12.60
N LEU A 3 6.25 1.97 -13.73
CA LEU A 3 7.53 2.63 -14.05
C LEU A 3 7.91 3.71 -13.05
N ALA A 4 6.93 4.46 -12.56
CA ALA A 4 7.17 5.49 -11.55
C ALA A 4 7.76 4.91 -10.26
N TYR A 5 7.43 3.66 -9.95
CA TYR A 5 7.92 2.93 -8.79
C TYR A 5 9.11 2.04 -9.11
N GLN A 6 9.74 2.21 -10.28
CA GLN A 6 10.86 1.40 -10.74
C GLN A 6 10.53 -0.09 -10.82
N ALA A 7 9.28 -0.40 -11.21
CA ALA A 7 8.77 -1.77 -11.35
C ALA A 7 9.05 -2.63 -10.11
N GLN A 8 8.73 -2.09 -8.93
CA GLN A 8 8.85 -2.81 -7.66
C GLN A 8 7.64 -2.54 -6.77
N CYS A 9 7.33 -3.50 -5.92
CA CYS A 9 6.30 -3.30 -4.89
C CYS A 9 6.74 -2.23 -3.90
N ALA A 10 5.87 -1.26 -3.64
CA ALA A 10 6.19 -0.16 -2.73
C ALA A 10 6.42 -0.65 -1.30
N ILE A 11 5.81 -1.76 -0.91
CA ILE A 11 5.93 -2.30 0.46
C ILE A 11 7.13 -3.24 0.57
N CYS A 12 7.19 -4.31 -0.25
CA CYS A 12 8.20 -5.36 -0.08
C CYS A 12 9.35 -5.32 -1.07
N ARG A 13 9.31 -4.41 -2.04
CA ARG A 13 10.36 -4.25 -3.07
C ARG A 13 10.45 -5.42 -4.06
N LEU A 14 9.46 -6.31 -4.09
CA LEU A 14 9.43 -7.39 -5.07
C LEU A 14 9.43 -6.82 -6.48
N ARG A 15 10.29 -7.35 -7.36
CA ARG A 15 10.52 -6.80 -8.71
C ARG A 15 10.06 -7.69 -9.85
N HIS A 16 9.26 -8.69 -9.58
CA HIS A 16 8.69 -9.52 -10.64
C HIS A 16 7.43 -8.87 -11.19
N GLU A 17 7.51 -8.33 -12.39
CA GLU A 17 6.39 -7.60 -13.01
C GLU A 17 5.12 -8.43 -13.10
N GLU A 18 5.25 -9.73 -13.30
CA GLU A 18 4.11 -10.64 -13.36
C GLU A 18 3.27 -10.64 -12.07
N LEU A 19 3.86 -10.22 -10.96
CA LEU A 19 3.21 -10.18 -9.65
C LEU A 19 2.89 -8.75 -9.22
N LEU A 20 3.19 -7.74 -10.04
CA LEU A 20 2.97 -6.35 -9.69
C LEU A 20 1.68 -5.83 -10.30
N GLU A 21 0.97 -5.03 -9.52
CA GLU A 21 -0.31 -4.44 -9.90
C GLU A 21 -0.34 -2.97 -9.53
N ALA A 22 -1.11 -2.18 -10.28
CA ALA A 22 -1.36 -0.79 -9.94
C ALA A 22 -2.56 -0.73 -8.99
N ALA A 23 -2.34 -0.24 -7.78
CA ALA A 23 -3.38 -0.11 -6.77
C ALA A 23 -3.83 1.34 -6.66
N HIS A 24 -5.13 1.58 -6.55
CA HIS A 24 -5.69 2.91 -6.30
C HIS A 24 -5.64 3.23 -4.82
N ILE A 25 -5.24 4.45 -4.48
CA ILE A 25 -5.37 4.96 -3.11
C ILE A 25 -6.84 5.28 -2.86
N LEU A 26 -7.43 6.15 -3.69
CA LEU A 26 -8.87 6.37 -3.70
C LEU A 26 -9.47 5.61 -4.88
N PRO A 27 -10.55 4.84 -4.67
CA PRO A 27 -11.10 3.96 -5.71
C PRO A 27 -11.72 4.73 -6.86
N ASP A 28 -11.93 4.05 -8.00
CA ASP A 28 -12.52 4.62 -9.21
C ASP A 28 -13.83 5.34 -8.96
N GLY A 29 -14.66 4.80 -8.08
CA GLY A 29 -15.96 5.41 -7.77
C GLY A 29 -15.89 6.67 -6.92
N HIS A 30 -14.71 7.01 -6.40
CA HIS A 30 -14.52 8.21 -5.59
C HIS A 30 -14.42 9.44 -6.49
N PRO A 31 -14.98 10.60 -6.10
CA PRO A 31 -14.88 11.84 -6.90
C PRO A 31 -13.45 12.24 -7.26
N ARG A 32 -12.47 11.88 -6.42
CA ARG A 32 -11.04 12.17 -6.66
C ARG A 32 -10.25 10.92 -7.01
N GLY A 33 -10.92 9.82 -7.36
CA GLY A 33 -10.29 8.54 -7.68
C GLY A 33 -9.77 8.44 -9.10
N GLU A 34 -9.09 9.45 -9.61
CA GLU A 34 -8.54 9.48 -10.96
C GLU A 34 -7.39 8.48 -11.12
N PRO A 35 -7.22 7.89 -12.33
CA PRO A 35 -6.12 6.95 -12.58
C PRO A 35 -4.80 7.69 -12.86
N ILE A 36 -4.36 8.48 -11.91
CA ILE A 36 -3.10 9.24 -11.98
C ILE A 36 -2.08 8.64 -10.99
N VAL A 37 -0.79 8.84 -11.28
CA VAL A 37 0.26 8.26 -10.45
C VAL A 37 0.18 8.70 -8.99
N PRO A 38 -0.09 9.99 -8.66
CA PRO A 38 -0.24 10.38 -7.24
C PRO A 38 -1.41 9.72 -6.50
N ASN A 39 -2.36 9.11 -7.22
CA ASN A 39 -3.45 8.33 -6.62
C ASN A 39 -3.16 6.83 -6.70
N GLY A 40 -1.92 6.42 -6.85
CA GLY A 40 -1.61 5.03 -7.06
C GLY A 40 -0.38 4.54 -6.34
N LEU A 41 -0.33 3.24 -6.17
CA LEU A 41 0.80 2.53 -5.60
C LEU A 41 1.09 1.32 -6.48
N ALA A 42 2.37 1.01 -6.68
CA ALA A 42 2.75 -0.27 -7.26
C ALA A 42 2.85 -1.27 -6.11
N LEU A 43 2.05 -2.32 -6.14
CA LEU A 43 2.01 -3.34 -5.09
C LEU A 43 2.04 -4.73 -5.72
N CYS A 44 2.69 -5.68 -5.06
CA CYS A 44 2.58 -7.08 -5.46
C CYS A 44 1.16 -7.60 -5.16
N ALA A 45 0.80 -8.73 -5.75
CA ALA A 45 -0.54 -9.28 -5.62
C ALA A 45 -0.96 -9.47 -4.15
N LEU A 46 -0.06 -9.93 -3.29
CA LEU A 46 -0.35 -10.09 -1.86
C LEU A 46 -0.63 -8.74 -1.19
N HIS A 47 0.26 -7.78 -1.38
CA HIS A 47 0.13 -6.48 -0.70
C HIS A 47 -0.99 -5.63 -1.29
N HIS A 48 -1.30 -5.79 -2.58
CA HIS A 48 -2.47 -5.15 -3.18
C HIS A 48 -3.76 -5.65 -2.52
N ALA A 49 -3.90 -6.98 -2.41
CA ALA A 49 -5.07 -7.57 -1.76
C ALA A 49 -5.17 -7.16 -0.29
N ALA A 50 -4.04 -7.14 0.42
CA ALA A 50 -4.00 -6.75 1.83
C ALA A 50 -4.39 -5.27 2.01
N PHE A 51 -3.92 -4.41 1.11
CA PHE A 51 -4.25 -2.99 1.12
C PHE A 51 -5.74 -2.76 0.85
N ASP A 52 -6.29 -3.44 -0.16
CA ASP A 52 -7.70 -3.29 -0.52
C ASP A 52 -8.65 -3.80 0.57
N ARG A 53 -8.23 -4.77 1.35
CA ARG A 53 -9.04 -5.37 2.41
C ARG A 53 -8.73 -4.82 3.80
N HIS A 54 -7.96 -3.75 3.87
CA HIS A 54 -7.57 -3.11 5.13
C HIS A 54 -6.86 -4.04 6.12
N ILE A 55 -6.16 -5.05 5.59
CA ILE A 55 -5.24 -5.87 6.39
C ILE A 55 -3.97 -5.07 6.67
N LEU A 56 -3.49 -4.34 5.66
CA LEU A 56 -2.42 -3.36 5.79
C LEU A 56 -2.94 -1.99 5.39
N GLY A 57 -2.48 -0.98 6.09
CA GLY A 57 -2.72 0.42 5.75
C GLY A 57 -1.40 1.16 5.55
N ILE A 58 -1.48 2.33 4.94
CA ILE A 58 -0.32 3.19 4.74
C ILE A 58 -0.67 4.56 5.30
N THR A 59 0.14 5.05 6.22
CA THR A 59 -0.08 6.35 6.85
C THR A 59 0.24 7.49 5.89
N PRO A 60 -0.28 8.71 6.15
CA PRO A 60 0.10 9.88 5.35
C PRO A 60 1.60 10.17 5.35
N THR A 61 2.34 9.64 6.32
CA THR A 61 3.81 9.76 6.41
C THR A 61 4.53 8.60 5.72
N LEU A 62 3.82 7.79 4.93
CA LEU A 62 4.38 6.74 4.09
C LEU A 62 4.90 5.52 4.86
N HIS A 63 4.30 5.23 6.01
CA HIS A 63 4.65 4.05 6.80
C HIS A 63 3.53 3.02 6.76
N VAL A 64 3.91 1.76 6.76
CA VAL A 64 2.97 0.63 6.76
C VAL A 64 2.48 0.37 8.18
N GLU A 65 1.18 0.08 8.32
CA GLU A 65 0.61 -0.44 9.56
C GLU A 65 -0.21 -1.68 9.26
N ALA A 66 -0.03 -2.71 10.08
CA ALA A 66 -0.87 -3.90 10.01
C ALA A 66 -2.04 -3.74 10.99
N ARG A 67 -3.22 -4.25 10.60
CA ARG A 67 -4.39 -4.23 11.47
C ARG A 67 -4.09 -4.98 12.77
N LEU A 68 -4.62 -4.49 13.89
CA LEU A 68 -4.25 -5.04 15.22
C LEU A 68 -4.47 -6.53 15.34
N ASP A 69 -5.58 -7.06 14.84
CA ASP A 69 -5.84 -8.51 14.90
C ASP A 69 -4.79 -9.31 14.11
N ILE A 70 -4.31 -8.76 12.99
CA ILE A 70 -3.26 -9.38 12.18
C ILE A 70 -1.95 -9.45 12.96
N LEU A 71 -1.63 -8.39 13.71
CA LEU A 71 -0.40 -8.37 14.52
C LEU A 71 -0.41 -9.39 15.65
N ARG A 72 -1.58 -9.81 16.10
CA ARG A 72 -1.74 -10.76 17.21
C ARG A 72 -1.87 -12.20 16.77
N GLU A 73 -2.03 -12.45 15.47
CA GLU A 73 -2.16 -13.82 14.97
C GLU A 73 -0.81 -14.54 14.99
N VAL A 74 -0.90 -15.86 15.10
CA VAL A 74 0.27 -16.74 14.96
C VAL A 74 -0.04 -17.73 13.86
N ASP A 75 0.76 -17.71 12.81
CA ASP A 75 0.56 -18.51 11.61
C ASP A 75 1.92 -18.83 11.01
N GLY A 76 1.97 -19.21 9.74
CA GLY A 76 3.19 -19.54 9.03
C GLY A 76 4.03 -18.34 8.61
N PRO A 77 5.09 -18.60 7.83
CA PRO A 77 6.06 -17.55 7.45
C PRO A 77 5.48 -16.37 6.69
N MET A 78 4.43 -16.57 5.88
CA MET A 78 3.85 -15.47 5.09
C MET A 78 3.18 -14.43 5.99
N LEU A 79 2.47 -14.85 7.04
CA LEU A 79 1.91 -13.92 8.00
C LEU A 79 3.02 -13.13 8.68
N ARG A 80 4.04 -13.81 9.16
CA ARG A 80 5.13 -13.20 9.92
C ARG A 80 5.99 -12.28 9.05
N HIS A 81 6.44 -12.76 7.92
CA HIS A 81 7.40 -12.03 7.07
C HIS A 81 6.72 -11.21 5.99
N GLY A 82 5.56 -11.66 5.50
CA GLY A 82 4.85 -10.98 4.42
C GLY A 82 3.89 -9.91 4.86
N LEU A 83 3.41 -9.95 6.11
CA LEU A 83 2.44 -8.99 6.63
C LEU A 83 2.94 -8.32 7.90
N GLN A 84 3.09 -9.06 9.00
CA GLN A 84 3.46 -8.48 10.30
C GLN A 84 4.82 -7.78 10.27
N GLY A 85 5.78 -8.33 9.53
CA GLY A 85 7.14 -7.82 9.47
C GLY A 85 7.26 -6.44 8.83
N PHE A 86 6.22 -5.97 8.15
CA PHE A 86 6.25 -4.64 7.53
C PHE A 86 5.68 -3.54 8.43
N GLN A 87 5.20 -3.90 9.62
CA GLN A 87 4.71 -2.90 10.58
C GLN A 87 5.78 -1.83 10.82
N GLY A 88 5.42 -0.58 10.58
CA GLY A 88 6.29 0.56 10.82
C GLY A 88 7.33 0.83 9.74
N THR A 89 7.42 0.02 8.69
CA THR A 89 8.39 0.26 7.62
C THR A 89 7.92 1.34 6.67
N ARG A 90 8.87 2.08 6.09
CA ARG A 90 8.55 3.11 5.10
C ARG A 90 8.42 2.48 3.72
N ILE A 91 7.41 2.91 2.95
CA ILE A 91 7.24 2.45 1.58
C ILE A 91 8.22 3.13 0.63
N ALA A 92 8.50 2.47 -0.50
CA ALA A 92 9.21 3.10 -1.61
C ALA A 92 8.25 4.03 -2.34
N THR A 93 8.76 5.17 -2.82
CA THR A 93 7.97 6.13 -3.57
C THR A 93 8.72 6.55 -4.83
N PRO A 94 8.01 7.11 -5.83
CA PRO A 94 8.68 7.71 -6.99
C PRO A 94 9.67 8.79 -6.56
N SER A 95 10.76 8.94 -7.30
CA SER A 95 11.76 9.98 -7.00
C SER A 95 11.24 11.37 -7.35
N ALA A 96 10.44 11.50 -8.42
CA ALA A 96 9.88 12.79 -8.81
C ALA A 96 8.80 13.22 -7.83
N ALA A 97 8.94 14.41 -7.24
CA ALA A 97 8.00 14.91 -6.24
C ALA A 97 6.55 14.94 -6.74
N ALA A 98 6.35 15.31 -8.01
CA ALA A 98 5.01 15.41 -8.60
C ALA A 98 4.32 14.05 -8.74
N LEU A 99 5.06 12.95 -8.70
CA LEU A 99 4.52 11.59 -8.86
C LEU A 99 4.34 10.86 -7.54
N LYS A 100 4.75 11.44 -6.42
CA LYS A 100 4.60 10.81 -5.12
C LYS A 100 3.13 10.73 -4.72
N PRO A 101 2.75 9.70 -3.93
CA PRO A 101 1.38 9.61 -3.42
C PRO A 101 0.99 10.89 -2.69
N ARG A 102 -0.21 11.40 -2.99
CA ARG A 102 -0.70 12.60 -2.31
C ARG A 102 -1.05 12.29 -0.87
N ALA A 103 -0.56 13.12 0.04
CA ALA A 103 -0.79 12.93 1.47
C ALA A 103 -2.28 13.00 1.84
N ASP A 104 -3.07 13.86 1.18
CA ASP A 104 -4.50 13.96 1.44
C ASP A 104 -5.26 12.71 0.99
N PHE A 105 -4.85 12.08 -0.12
CA PHE A 105 -5.43 10.81 -0.56
C PHE A 105 -5.11 9.69 0.44
N LEU A 106 -3.85 9.63 0.87
CA LEU A 106 -3.43 8.64 1.87
C LEU A 106 -4.16 8.84 3.20
N ALA A 107 -4.36 10.08 3.62
CA ALA A 107 -5.05 10.39 4.86
C ALA A 107 -6.50 9.89 4.82
N GLU A 108 -7.21 10.09 3.72
CA GLU A 108 -8.57 9.63 3.56
C GLU A 108 -8.64 8.10 3.57
N ARG A 109 -7.75 7.44 2.83
CA ARG A 109 -7.68 5.98 2.80
C ARG A 109 -7.29 5.40 4.15
N TYR A 110 -6.34 6.02 4.83
CA TYR A 110 -5.89 5.58 6.15
C TYR A 110 -7.02 5.62 7.17
N GLU A 111 -7.91 6.60 7.08
CA GLU A 111 -9.07 6.67 7.98
C GLU A 111 -9.97 5.45 7.82
N LEU A 112 -10.17 4.97 6.58
CA LEU A 112 -10.93 3.75 6.35
C LEU A 112 -10.24 2.53 6.96
N PHE A 113 -8.92 2.48 6.86
CA PHE A 113 -8.13 1.41 7.47
C PHE A 113 -8.28 1.44 9.00
N ARG A 114 -8.19 2.60 9.61
CA ARG A 114 -8.33 2.75 11.06
C ARG A 114 -9.70 2.29 11.56
N ARG A 115 -10.75 2.57 10.80
CA ARG A 115 -12.11 2.12 11.16
C ARG A 115 -12.25 0.61 11.09
N ALA A 116 -11.48 -0.06 10.25
CA ALA A 116 -11.48 -1.51 10.12
C ALA A 116 -10.67 -2.19 11.23
N SER A 117 -9.83 -1.47 11.92
CA SER A 117 -8.93 -2.00 12.95
C SER A 117 -9.61 -2.21 14.31
#